data_cfc7f481a66fff9bf1b72421e83b1eac
#
_entry.id   cfc7f481a66fff9bf1b72421e83b1eac
#
_cell.length_a   1.000
_cell.length_b   1.000
_cell.length_c   1.000
_cell.angle_alpha   90.00
_cell.angle_beta   90.00
_cell.angle_gamma   90.00
#
_symmetry.space_group_name_H-M   'P 1'
#
loop_
_entity.id
_entity.type
_entity.pdbx_description
1 polymer ?
#
loop_
_entity_poly.entity_id
_entity_poly.type
_entity_poly.pdbx_seq_one_letter_code
_entity_poly.pdbx_strand_id
1 'polypeptide(L)'
;LVTGKKTVWYQNIYNATGNEAIAAVSTFFNTTVDYEISIYVNDVLQLTQNGRHEGSGYYTIPLKEYVPVAVGDIFKIVVKLANPQNGYAAVPISEQLSTTRCYYAPGVSYFSNDGKKWTDLYDYSASAYSHTYNSQVACLKAFTVADMQNTTVTLNNITPKVQEFSEIIATVTDGKGKLAKIGEVIFSINGTNYTAGVVDGVAKINVYFDEVGDYVISANYKNNGLYNGSFVQKTVSVTKTDVNLTADIGDIVADDVHFVSVRHKA
;
A
#
# COMPACT_ATOMS: atom_id res chain seq x y z
N LEU A 1 -20.04 -11.84 -21.63
CA LEU A 1 -19.52 -11.93 -22.98
C LEU A 1 -18.36 -12.94 -23.02
N VAL A 2 -18.51 -14.00 -23.81
CA VAL A 2 -17.49 -15.03 -24.06
C VAL A 2 -16.90 -14.83 -25.44
N THR A 3 -15.61 -14.57 -25.54
CA THR A 3 -14.93 -14.31 -26.81
C THR A 3 -14.14 -15.49 -27.36
N GLY A 4 -14.23 -16.65 -26.71
CA GLY A 4 -13.48 -17.86 -27.06
C GLY A 4 -12.00 -17.84 -26.67
N LYS A 5 -11.59 -16.93 -25.77
CA LYS A 5 -10.22 -16.79 -25.28
C LYS A 5 -10.10 -17.30 -23.85
N LYS A 6 -8.94 -17.86 -23.50
CA LYS A 6 -8.61 -18.25 -22.13
C LYS A 6 -8.28 -17.06 -21.22
N THR A 7 -7.87 -15.96 -21.83
CA THR A 7 -7.56 -14.70 -21.15
C THR A 7 -8.28 -13.57 -21.86
N VAL A 8 -8.89 -12.69 -21.09
CA VAL A 8 -9.60 -11.49 -21.57
C VAL A 8 -9.26 -10.31 -20.67
N TRP A 9 -9.38 -9.13 -21.22
CA TRP A 9 -9.24 -7.86 -20.49
C TRP A 9 -10.51 -7.06 -20.65
N TYR A 10 -10.89 -6.32 -19.63
CA TYR A 10 -11.96 -5.32 -19.71
C TYR A 10 -11.64 -4.14 -18.81
N GLN A 11 -12.21 -3.00 -19.13
CA GLN A 11 -11.99 -1.78 -18.37
C GLN A 11 -13.22 -0.89 -18.37
N ASN A 12 -13.36 -0.11 -17.30
CA ASN A 12 -14.23 1.06 -17.25
C ASN A 12 -13.41 2.30 -16.96
N ILE A 13 -13.83 3.42 -17.54
CA ILE A 13 -13.24 4.74 -17.39
C ILE A 13 -14.20 5.61 -16.59
N TYR A 14 -13.65 6.33 -15.61
CA TYR A 14 -14.38 7.14 -14.66
C TYR A 14 -13.79 8.55 -14.57
N ASN A 15 -14.63 9.51 -14.24
CA ASN A 15 -14.22 10.86 -13.85
C ASN A 15 -14.34 10.97 -12.33
N ALA A 16 -13.28 11.42 -11.66
CA ALA A 16 -13.31 11.71 -10.24
C ALA A 16 -14.11 12.99 -9.97
N THR A 17 -15.11 12.89 -9.11
CA THR A 17 -15.99 14.00 -8.73
C THR A 17 -15.62 14.63 -7.39
N GLY A 18 -14.67 14.03 -6.67
CA GLY A 18 -14.15 14.45 -5.38
C GLY A 18 -12.67 14.19 -5.25
N ASN A 19 -12.05 14.75 -4.21
CA ASN A 19 -10.73 14.34 -3.76
C ASN A 19 -10.94 13.09 -2.91
N GLU A 20 -10.61 11.93 -3.46
CA GLU A 20 -10.96 10.63 -2.89
C GLU A 20 -9.80 9.66 -3.09
N ALA A 21 -9.90 8.47 -2.51
CA ALA A 21 -8.99 7.39 -2.82
C ALA A 21 -9.76 6.13 -3.21
N ILE A 22 -9.39 5.51 -4.32
CA ILE A 22 -9.96 4.23 -4.77
C ILE A 22 -9.49 3.16 -3.78
N ALA A 23 -10.43 2.54 -3.07
CA ALA A 23 -10.15 1.61 -1.97
C ALA A 23 -10.48 0.16 -2.33
N ALA A 24 -11.42 -0.06 -3.25
CA ALA A 24 -11.82 -1.40 -3.66
C ALA A 24 -12.40 -1.40 -5.08
N VAL A 25 -12.39 -2.57 -5.69
CA VAL A 25 -12.98 -2.83 -7.01
C VAL A 25 -13.96 -3.97 -6.89
N SER A 26 -15.18 -3.82 -7.45
CA SER A 26 -16.11 -4.94 -7.56
C SER A 26 -16.29 -5.37 -9.00
N THR A 27 -16.35 -6.69 -9.17
CA THR A 27 -16.66 -7.30 -10.44
C THR A 27 -17.35 -8.66 -10.24
N PHE A 28 -17.84 -9.25 -11.31
CA PHE A 28 -18.45 -10.59 -11.30
C PHE A 28 -17.50 -11.61 -11.91
N PHE A 29 -17.36 -12.75 -11.25
CA PHE A 29 -16.67 -13.92 -11.79
C PHE A 29 -17.68 -15.02 -12.08
N ASN A 30 -17.55 -15.69 -13.22
CA ASN A 30 -18.45 -16.78 -13.62
C ASN A 30 -17.89 -18.17 -13.27
N THR A 31 -16.63 -18.26 -12.89
CA THR A 31 -15.92 -19.49 -12.53
C THR A 31 -14.67 -19.14 -11.74
N THR A 32 -13.86 -20.13 -11.40
CA THR A 32 -12.50 -19.92 -10.87
C THR A 32 -11.66 -19.15 -11.88
N VAL A 33 -11.03 -18.06 -11.44
CA VAL A 33 -10.21 -17.18 -12.28
C VAL A 33 -8.95 -16.73 -11.54
N ASP A 34 -7.88 -16.58 -12.30
CA ASP A 34 -6.77 -15.74 -11.91
C ASP A 34 -7.03 -14.34 -12.45
N TYR A 35 -6.89 -13.32 -11.61
CA TYR A 35 -7.14 -11.93 -12.00
C TYR A 35 -5.94 -11.03 -11.75
N GLU A 36 -5.84 -10.00 -12.57
CA GLU A 36 -4.96 -8.86 -12.37
C GLU A 36 -5.79 -7.58 -12.49
N ILE A 37 -5.75 -6.73 -11.46
CA ILE A 37 -6.39 -5.42 -11.44
C ILE A 37 -5.29 -4.38 -11.60
N SER A 38 -5.40 -3.53 -12.62
CA SER A 38 -4.51 -2.39 -12.83
C SER A 38 -5.32 -1.09 -12.80
N ILE A 39 -4.86 -0.12 -12.01
CA ILE A 39 -5.49 1.18 -11.88
C ILE A 39 -4.57 2.24 -12.48
N TYR A 40 -5.12 3.05 -13.35
CA TYR A 40 -4.45 4.18 -14.00
C TYR A 40 -5.17 5.47 -13.62
N VAL A 41 -4.42 6.51 -13.35
CA VAL A 41 -4.92 7.88 -13.16
C VAL A 41 -4.23 8.77 -14.19
N ASN A 42 -5.01 9.46 -14.99
CA ASN A 42 -4.51 10.29 -16.11
C ASN A 42 -3.50 9.55 -16.99
N ASP A 43 -3.85 8.29 -17.34
CA ASP A 43 -3.07 7.34 -18.12
C ASP A 43 -1.75 6.85 -17.47
N VAL A 44 -1.46 7.23 -16.24
CA VAL A 44 -0.30 6.75 -15.49
C VAL A 44 -0.70 5.57 -14.59
N LEU A 45 -0.01 4.44 -14.73
CA LEU A 45 -0.22 3.27 -13.87
C LEU A 45 0.13 3.59 -12.41
N GLN A 46 -0.82 3.42 -11.53
CA GLN A 46 -0.66 3.66 -10.09
C GLN A 46 -0.54 2.37 -9.28
N LEU A 47 -1.31 1.35 -9.64
CA LEU A 47 -1.38 0.10 -8.90
C LEU A 47 -1.58 -1.08 -9.84
N THR A 48 -0.92 -2.20 -9.56
CA THR A 48 -1.26 -3.51 -10.08
C THR A 48 -1.37 -4.51 -8.92
N GLN A 49 -2.49 -5.23 -8.89
CA GLN A 49 -2.78 -6.24 -7.87
C GLN A 49 -3.25 -7.52 -8.54
N ASN A 50 -2.59 -8.63 -8.22
CA ASN A 50 -2.96 -9.96 -8.69
C ASN A 50 -3.68 -10.73 -7.60
N GLY A 51 -4.52 -11.66 -8.01
CA GLY A 51 -5.17 -12.60 -7.11
C GLY A 51 -5.83 -13.74 -7.86
N ARG A 52 -6.40 -14.64 -7.07
CA ARG A 52 -7.20 -15.76 -7.54
C ARG A 52 -8.52 -15.79 -6.79
N HIS A 53 -9.57 -16.10 -7.50
CA HIS A 53 -10.88 -16.31 -6.90
C HIS A 53 -11.46 -17.64 -7.34
N GLU A 54 -12.03 -18.38 -6.39
CA GLU A 54 -12.67 -19.66 -6.66
C GLU A 54 -14.20 -19.52 -6.62
N GLY A 55 -14.85 -20.10 -7.63
CA GLY A 55 -16.30 -20.05 -7.76
C GLY A 55 -16.84 -18.86 -8.55
N SER A 56 -18.16 -18.78 -8.66
CA SER A 56 -18.89 -17.71 -9.32
C SER A 56 -19.55 -16.77 -8.33
N GLY A 57 -19.70 -15.50 -8.70
CA GLY A 57 -20.37 -14.50 -7.89
C GLY A 57 -19.89 -13.08 -8.15
N TYR A 58 -20.54 -12.14 -7.48
CA TYR A 58 -20.15 -10.73 -7.47
C TYR A 58 -19.32 -10.45 -6.23
N TYR A 59 -18.09 -9.96 -6.43
CA TYR A 59 -17.11 -9.78 -5.35
C TYR A 59 -16.57 -8.38 -5.32
N THR A 60 -16.34 -7.88 -4.11
CA THR A 60 -15.61 -6.65 -3.84
C THR A 60 -14.22 -7.01 -3.35
N ILE A 61 -13.21 -6.58 -4.08
CA ILE A 61 -11.81 -6.86 -3.86
C ILE A 61 -11.18 -5.60 -3.26
N PRO A 62 -10.81 -5.60 -1.97
CA PRO A 62 -10.06 -4.50 -1.38
C PRO A 62 -8.71 -4.34 -2.07
N LEU A 63 -8.31 -3.10 -2.32
CA LEU A 63 -6.98 -2.83 -2.85
C LEU A 63 -5.93 -2.91 -1.72
N LYS A 64 -4.77 -3.46 -2.05
CA LYS A 64 -3.63 -3.51 -1.12
C LYS A 64 -3.08 -2.13 -0.77
N GLU A 65 -3.25 -1.17 -1.68
CA GLU A 65 -2.92 0.23 -1.52
C GLU A 65 -4.04 1.06 -2.13
N TYR A 66 -4.40 2.17 -1.48
CA TYR A 66 -5.43 3.06 -1.97
C TYR A 66 -4.82 3.99 -3.02
N VAL A 67 -5.56 4.23 -4.08
CA VAL A 67 -5.10 5.09 -5.19
C VAL A 67 -5.79 6.45 -5.12
N PRO A 68 -5.06 7.54 -4.78
CA PRO A 68 -5.63 8.88 -4.71
C PRO A 68 -6.08 9.37 -6.09
N VAL A 69 -7.21 10.06 -6.11
CA VAL A 69 -7.74 10.80 -7.25
C VAL A 69 -8.20 12.17 -6.80
N ALA A 70 -7.99 13.17 -7.62
CA ALA A 70 -8.47 14.55 -7.40
C ALA A 70 -9.68 14.86 -8.30
N VAL A 71 -10.44 15.87 -7.93
CA VAL A 71 -11.54 16.37 -8.77
C VAL A 71 -11.04 16.62 -10.19
N GLY A 72 -11.71 16.02 -11.17
CA GLY A 72 -11.40 16.17 -12.58
C GLY A 72 -10.37 15.15 -13.13
N ASP A 73 -9.77 14.34 -12.29
CA ASP A 73 -8.94 13.25 -12.78
C ASP A 73 -9.79 12.22 -13.54
N ILE A 74 -9.19 11.68 -14.61
CA ILE A 74 -9.74 10.52 -15.32
C ILE A 74 -9.00 9.29 -14.83
N PHE A 75 -9.72 8.35 -14.26
CA PHE A 75 -9.13 7.08 -13.88
C PHE A 75 -9.78 5.89 -14.58
N LYS A 76 -8.99 4.87 -14.86
CA LYS A 76 -9.49 3.63 -15.44
C LYS A 76 -9.05 2.44 -14.61
N ILE A 77 -9.95 1.50 -14.48
CA ILE A 77 -9.71 0.21 -13.86
C ILE A 77 -9.70 -0.82 -14.98
N VAL A 78 -8.56 -1.49 -15.13
CA VAL A 78 -8.36 -2.57 -16.08
C VAL A 78 -8.33 -3.87 -15.31
N VAL A 79 -9.16 -4.83 -15.72
CA VAL A 79 -9.16 -6.18 -15.16
C VAL A 79 -8.77 -7.17 -16.25
N LYS A 80 -7.76 -7.97 -15.98
CA LYS A 80 -7.40 -9.14 -16.77
C LYS A 80 -7.90 -10.37 -16.06
N LEU A 81 -8.61 -11.23 -16.75
CA LEU A 81 -9.05 -12.54 -16.26
C LEU A 81 -8.41 -13.65 -17.09
N ALA A 82 -7.87 -14.64 -16.40
CA ALA A 82 -7.42 -15.88 -16.99
C ALA A 82 -8.16 -17.07 -16.36
N ASN A 83 -8.66 -18.00 -17.20
CA ASN A 83 -9.27 -19.24 -16.71
C ASN A 83 -8.19 -20.30 -16.52
N PRO A 84 -7.85 -20.71 -15.28
CA PRO A 84 -6.80 -21.68 -15.01
C PRO A 84 -7.19 -23.13 -15.36
N GLN A 85 -8.48 -23.39 -15.56
CA GLN A 85 -9.04 -24.74 -15.83
C GLN A 85 -9.18 -25.05 -17.33
N ASN A 86 -8.42 -24.35 -18.19
CA ASN A 86 -8.49 -24.50 -19.64
C ASN A 86 -9.84 -24.16 -20.32
N GLY A 87 -10.76 -23.55 -19.57
CA GLY A 87 -11.99 -23.00 -20.13
C GLY A 87 -11.79 -21.62 -20.73
N TYR A 88 -12.85 -21.04 -21.24
CA TYR A 88 -12.85 -19.66 -21.70
C TYR A 88 -13.04 -18.69 -20.53
N ALA A 89 -12.32 -17.59 -20.58
CA ALA A 89 -12.60 -16.45 -19.71
C ALA A 89 -13.77 -15.65 -20.29
N ALA A 90 -14.58 -15.06 -19.41
CA ALA A 90 -15.71 -14.26 -19.82
C ALA A 90 -15.60 -12.83 -19.26
N VAL A 91 -15.85 -11.85 -20.09
CA VAL A 91 -16.06 -10.47 -19.67
C VAL A 91 -17.45 -10.37 -19.03
N PRO A 92 -17.55 -10.02 -17.74
CA PRO A 92 -18.83 -9.80 -17.11
C PRO A 92 -19.44 -8.49 -17.64
N ILE A 93 -20.65 -8.55 -18.14
CA ILE A 93 -21.33 -7.39 -18.70
C ILE A 93 -22.68 -7.19 -18.01
N SER A 94 -23.08 -5.94 -17.91
CA SER A 94 -24.44 -5.53 -17.60
C SER A 94 -25.10 -5.06 -18.87
N GLU A 95 -26.30 -5.55 -19.11
CA GLU A 95 -27.12 -5.21 -20.29
C GLU A 95 -28.36 -4.46 -19.86
N GLN A 96 -28.79 -3.54 -20.70
CA GLN A 96 -30.10 -2.93 -20.53
C GLN A 96 -31.19 -3.91 -20.97
N LEU A 97 -32.09 -4.17 -20.08
CA LEU A 97 -33.32 -4.89 -20.34
C LEU A 97 -34.51 -3.92 -20.30
N SER A 98 -35.67 -4.33 -20.76
CA SER A 98 -36.89 -3.50 -20.75
C SER A 98 -37.25 -2.98 -19.35
N THR A 99 -36.81 -3.67 -18.29
CA THR A 99 -37.10 -3.36 -16.89
C THR A 99 -35.91 -2.78 -16.12
N THR A 100 -34.71 -2.75 -16.75
CA THR A 100 -33.47 -2.33 -16.06
C THR A 100 -32.85 -1.16 -16.83
N ARG A 101 -32.59 -0.08 -16.14
CA ARG A 101 -31.83 1.06 -16.69
C ARG A 101 -30.37 0.95 -16.26
N CYS A 102 -29.47 0.98 -17.22
CA CYS A 102 -28.03 1.12 -16.98
C CYS A 102 -27.57 2.42 -17.69
N TYR A 103 -26.49 3.00 -17.18
CA TYR A 103 -25.87 4.13 -17.87
C TYR A 103 -24.88 3.60 -18.90
N TYR A 104 -25.08 3.99 -20.13
CA TYR A 104 -24.24 3.62 -21.25
C TYR A 104 -23.85 4.86 -22.06
N ALA A 105 -22.59 4.94 -22.41
CA ALA A 105 -22.08 5.96 -23.31
C ALA A 105 -20.87 5.42 -24.07
N PRO A 106 -20.61 5.87 -25.29
CA PRO A 106 -19.36 5.61 -25.97
C PRO A 106 -18.19 6.08 -25.12
N GLY A 107 -17.09 5.35 -25.14
CA GLY A 107 -15.89 5.77 -24.43
C GLY A 107 -15.81 5.39 -22.95
N VAL A 108 -16.81 4.68 -22.41
CA VAL A 108 -16.88 4.36 -20.98
C VAL A 108 -16.34 2.98 -20.66
N SER A 109 -16.62 1.99 -21.48
CA SER A 109 -16.35 0.59 -21.18
C SER A 109 -15.81 -0.17 -22.38
N TYR A 110 -14.75 -0.92 -22.16
CA TYR A 110 -14.06 -1.62 -23.24
C TYR A 110 -13.71 -3.05 -22.85
N PHE A 111 -13.54 -3.91 -23.84
CA PHE A 111 -12.90 -5.21 -23.66
C PHE A 111 -11.77 -5.42 -24.67
N SER A 112 -10.91 -6.39 -24.39
CA SER A 112 -9.80 -6.78 -25.26
C SER A 112 -9.51 -8.27 -25.14
N ASN A 113 -9.08 -8.88 -26.24
CA ASN A 113 -8.64 -10.27 -26.30
C ASN A 113 -7.11 -10.45 -26.21
N ASP A 114 -6.37 -9.36 -26.26
CA ASP A 114 -4.89 -9.37 -26.27
C ASP A 114 -4.26 -8.31 -25.36
N GLY A 115 -5.09 -7.52 -24.67
CA GLY A 115 -4.66 -6.41 -23.80
C GLY A 115 -4.11 -5.20 -24.56
N LYS A 116 -4.14 -5.19 -25.88
CA LYS A 116 -3.57 -4.15 -26.75
C LYS A 116 -4.62 -3.46 -27.61
N LYS A 117 -5.48 -4.23 -28.25
CA LYS A 117 -6.58 -3.71 -29.07
C LYS A 117 -7.86 -3.73 -28.24
N TRP A 118 -8.43 -2.55 -28.05
CA TRP A 118 -9.64 -2.37 -27.26
C TRP A 118 -10.84 -2.15 -28.13
N THR A 119 -11.93 -2.82 -27.81
CA THR A 119 -13.23 -2.68 -28.46
C THR A 119 -14.18 -2.03 -27.47
N ASP A 120 -14.79 -0.91 -27.87
CA ASP A 120 -15.83 -0.26 -27.07
C ASP A 120 -17.05 -1.19 -26.98
N LEU A 121 -17.50 -1.48 -25.77
CA LEU A 121 -18.65 -2.33 -25.54
C LEU A 121 -19.95 -1.69 -26.06
N TYR A 122 -20.01 -0.36 -26.10
CA TYR A 122 -21.14 0.36 -26.69
C TYR A 122 -21.27 0.06 -28.19
N ASP A 123 -20.21 0.22 -28.97
CA ASP A 123 -20.18 -0.04 -30.42
C ASP A 123 -20.31 -1.52 -30.73
N TYR A 124 -19.68 -2.36 -29.91
CA TYR A 124 -19.77 -3.81 -30.05
C TYR A 124 -21.21 -4.31 -29.94
N SER A 125 -21.95 -3.79 -28.96
CA SER A 125 -23.35 -4.13 -28.73
C SER A 125 -24.22 -3.76 -29.93
N ALA A 126 -24.01 -2.59 -30.51
CA ALA A 126 -24.74 -2.11 -31.67
C ALA A 126 -24.48 -2.96 -32.90
N SER A 127 -23.29 -3.55 -33.05
CA SER A 127 -22.91 -4.35 -34.20
C SER A 127 -23.23 -5.83 -34.09
N ALA A 128 -23.15 -6.40 -32.88
CA ALA A 128 -23.24 -7.86 -32.65
C ALA A 128 -24.65 -8.33 -32.35
N TYR A 129 -25.51 -7.47 -31.82
CA TYR A 129 -26.88 -7.79 -31.45
C TYR A 129 -27.81 -6.71 -31.97
N SER A 130 -28.70 -7.04 -32.88
CA SER A 130 -29.72 -6.10 -33.38
C SER A 130 -30.78 -5.78 -32.31
N HIS A 131 -30.37 -5.43 -31.12
CA HIS A 131 -31.27 -5.10 -30.00
C HIS A 131 -31.69 -3.65 -30.04
N THR A 132 -32.93 -3.41 -29.73
CA THR A 132 -33.54 -2.06 -29.59
C THR A 132 -32.89 -1.24 -28.44
N TYR A 133 -32.07 -1.89 -27.62
CA TYR A 133 -31.38 -1.32 -26.45
C TYR A 133 -29.89 -1.66 -26.52
N ASN A 134 -29.21 -0.88 -27.31
CA ASN A 134 -27.82 -1.11 -27.65
C ASN A 134 -26.90 -0.59 -26.63
N SER A 135 -26.68 -1.32 -25.53
CA SER A 135 -25.60 -0.87 -24.69
C SER A 135 -25.22 -1.92 -23.65
N GLN A 136 -23.97 -2.23 -23.64
CA GLN A 136 -23.33 -3.09 -22.67
C GLN A 136 -22.23 -2.30 -21.96
N VAL A 137 -22.04 -2.57 -20.70
CA VAL A 137 -20.96 -2.03 -19.89
C VAL A 137 -20.37 -3.19 -19.10
N ALA A 138 -19.05 -3.21 -18.93
CA ALA A 138 -18.43 -4.20 -18.06
C ALA A 138 -18.96 -4.04 -16.62
N CYS A 139 -19.33 -5.17 -16.01
CA CYS A 139 -19.78 -5.20 -14.62
C CYS A 139 -18.58 -4.97 -13.69
N LEU A 140 -18.18 -3.70 -13.61
CA LEU A 140 -16.99 -3.26 -12.91
C LEU A 140 -17.31 -1.95 -12.19
N LYS A 141 -17.02 -1.88 -10.89
CA LYS A 141 -17.27 -0.70 -10.06
C LYS A 141 -16.04 -0.33 -9.26
N ALA A 142 -15.81 0.96 -9.09
CA ALA A 142 -14.87 1.53 -8.15
C ALA A 142 -15.58 1.90 -6.85
N PHE A 143 -14.95 1.63 -5.73
CA PHE A 143 -15.36 2.16 -4.43
C PHE A 143 -14.26 3.07 -3.92
N THR A 144 -14.66 4.27 -3.58
CA THR A 144 -13.76 5.29 -3.06
C THR A 144 -14.03 5.55 -1.59
N VAL A 145 -13.04 6.07 -0.90
CA VAL A 145 -13.17 6.67 0.42
C VAL A 145 -12.91 8.16 0.30
N ALA A 146 -13.83 8.96 0.83
CA ALA A 146 -13.67 10.41 0.89
C ALA A 146 -12.80 10.77 2.09
N ASP A 147 -12.06 11.90 2.00
CA ASP A 147 -11.22 12.48 3.04
C ASP A 147 -10.01 11.63 3.46
N MET A 148 -8.90 11.83 2.73
CA MET A 148 -7.59 11.43 3.25
C MET A 148 -7.35 12.14 4.58
N GLN A 149 -7.16 11.37 5.64
CA GLN A 149 -6.97 11.92 6.96
C GLN A 149 -5.53 12.40 7.13
N ASN A 150 -5.36 13.62 7.64
CA ASN A 150 -4.03 14.08 8.04
C ASN A 150 -3.48 13.18 9.15
N THR A 151 -2.17 12.97 9.14
CA THR A 151 -1.49 12.19 10.17
C THR A 151 -0.43 13.00 10.89
N THR A 152 -0.08 12.48 12.05
CA THR A 152 1.10 12.91 12.80
C THR A 152 1.94 11.67 13.08
N VAL A 153 3.22 11.72 12.73
CA VAL A 153 4.20 10.70 13.12
C VAL A 153 5.09 11.25 14.24
N THR A 154 5.32 10.43 15.25
CA THR A 154 6.21 10.77 16.39
C THR A 154 7.25 9.66 16.56
N LEU A 155 8.41 10.02 17.09
CA LEU A 155 9.47 9.09 17.47
C LEU A 155 9.56 8.93 18.97
N ASN A 156 9.80 7.70 19.46
CA ASN A 156 10.07 7.44 20.88
C ASN A 156 11.34 8.17 21.35
N ASN A 157 11.47 8.35 22.65
CA ASN A 157 12.73 8.79 23.25
C ASN A 157 13.63 7.57 23.42
N ILE A 158 14.87 7.70 22.98
CA ILE A 158 15.92 6.70 23.15
C ILE A 158 17.17 7.35 23.72
N THR A 159 17.93 6.56 24.49
CA THR A 159 19.26 6.90 25.02
C THR A 159 20.24 5.84 24.55
N PRO A 160 20.60 5.85 23.25
CA PRO A 160 21.39 4.78 22.68
C PRO A 160 22.80 4.74 23.23
N LYS A 161 23.34 3.54 23.39
CA LYS A 161 24.74 3.32 23.75
C LYS A 161 25.49 2.76 22.54
N VAL A 162 26.78 3.11 22.46
CA VAL A 162 27.65 2.57 21.42
C VAL A 162 27.80 1.04 21.59
N GLN A 163 27.86 0.31 20.47
CA GLN A 163 27.93 -1.16 20.41
C GLN A 163 26.71 -1.88 20.99
N GLU A 164 25.56 -1.21 21.02
CA GLU A 164 24.30 -1.79 21.45
C GLU A 164 23.20 -1.54 20.40
N PHE A 165 22.21 -2.45 20.37
CA PHE A 165 21.00 -2.25 19.59
C PHE A 165 20.03 -1.33 20.35
N SER A 166 19.41 -0.43 19.61
CA SER A 166 18.33 0.41 20.12
C SER A 166 17.08 0.27 19.25
N GLU A 167 15.93 0.05 19.87
CA GLU A 167 14.65 0.00 19.17
C GLU A 167 14.14 1.43 18.95
N ILE A 168 13.97 1.80 17.68
CA ILE A 168 13.39 3.06 17.24
C ILE A 168 11.96 2.81 16.84
N ILE A 169 11.03 3.50 17.48
CA ILE A 169 9.59 3.35 17.30
C ILE A 169 9.02 4.64 16.74
N ALA A 170 8.32 4.53 15.61
CA ALA A 170 7.46 5.58 15.10
C ALA A 170 6.00 5.25 15.43
N THR A 171 5.30 6.21 16.04
CA THR A 171 3.86 6.12 16.26
C THR A 171 3.16 7.07 15.31
N VAL A 172 2.17 6.55 14.56
CA VAL A 172 1.39 7.31 13.58
C VAL A 172 -0.06 7.39 14.06
N THR A 173 -0.55 8.62 14.20
CA THR A 173 -1.95 8.89 14.55
C THR A 173 -2.62 9.70 13.45
N ASP A 174 -3.93 9.55 13.28
CA ASP A 174 -4.75 10.40 12.42
C ASP A 174 -5.01 11.77 13.08
N GLY A 175 -5.65 12.69 12.35
CA GLY A 175 -5.99 14.04 12.85
C GLY A 175 -6.97 14.06 14.02
N LYS A 176 -7.54 12.90 14.39
CA LYS A 176 -8.41 12.71 15.56
C LYS A 176 -7.70 12.00 16.71
N GLY A 177 -6.39 11.73 16.56
CA GLY A 177 -5.59 11.03 17.56
C GLY A 177 -5.74 9.52 17.58
N LYS A 178 -6.43 8.91 16.61
CA LYS A 178 -6.50 7.45 16.48
C LYS A 178 -5.26 6.92 15.79
N LEU A 179 -4.84 5.73 16.19
CA LEU A 179 -3.73 5.02 15.57
C LEU A 179 -4.05 4.67 14.11
N ALA A 180 -3.12 4.99 13.19
CA ALA A 180 -3.22 4.61 11.80
C ALA A 180 -3.13 3.08 11.67
N LYS A 181 -4.04 2.47 10.89
CA LYS A 181 -4.13 1.00 10.82
C LYS A 181 -3.23 0.38 9.75
N ILE A 182 -2.82 1.16 8.78
CA ILE A 182 -2.05 0.71 7.60
C ILE A 182 -1.00 1.75 7.25
N GLY A 183 -0.04 1.35 6.47
CA GLY A 183 0.96 2.23 5.88
C GLY A 183 2.38 1.76 6.13
N GLU A 184 3.33 2.59 5.75
CA GLU A 184 4.75 2.31 5.81
C GLU A 184 5.49 3.54 6.32
N VAL A 185 6.47 3.33 7.17
CA VAL A 185 7.39 4.37 7.63
C VAL A 185 8.78 4.09 7.07
N ILE A 186 9.37 5.09 6.42
CA ILE A 186 10.79 5.11 6.10
C ILE A 186 11.50 5.85 7.21
N PHE A 187 12.34 5.14 7.94
CA PHE A 187 13.29 5.73 8.88
C PHE A 187 14.58 6.07 8.14
N SER A 188 15.20 7.21 8.45
CA SER A 188 16.54 7.53 7.98
C SER A 188 17.42 7.84 9.17
N ILE A 189 18.58 7.20 9.25
CA ILE A 189 19.59 7.36 10.28
C ILE A 189 20.87 7.83 9.60
N ASN A 190 21.23 9.09 9.77
CA ASN A 190 22.37 9.72 9.06
C ASN A 190 22.39 9.39 7.55
N GLY A 191 21.18 9.35 6.89
CA GLY A 191 21.06 9.08 5.46
C GLY A 191 20.87 7.61 5.08
N THR A 192 21.08 6.66 6.00
CA THR A 192 20.76 5.24 5.77
C THR A 192 19.27 4.98 6.03
N ASN A 193 18.59 4.39 5.05
CA ASN A 193 17.15 4.18 5.10
C ASN A 193 16.77 2.75 5.54
N TYR A 194 15.77 2.68 6.39
CA TYR A 194 15.12 1.45 6.86
C TYR A 194 13.61 1.60 6.67
N THR A 195 12.94 0.54 6.25
CA THR A 195 11.50 0.57 6.02
C THR A 195 10.78 -0.41 6.93
N ALA A 196 9.70 0.03 7.56
CA ALA A 196 8.84 -0.81 8.39
C ALA A 196 7.36 -0.53 8.14
N GLY A 197 6.56 -1.60 8.09
CA GLY A 197 5.10 -1.51 7.99
C GLY A 197 4.49 -1.01 9.31
N VAL A 198 3.40 -0.28 9.20
CA VAL A 198 2.60 0.18 10.35
C VAL A 198 1.61 -0.91 10.74
N VAL A 199 1.68 -1.35 11.99
CA VAL A 199 0.72 -2.27 12.62
C VAL A 199 0.17 -1.58 13.88
N ASP A 200 -1.14 -1.39 13.94
CA ASP A 200 -1.81 -0.69 15.04
C ASP A 200 -1.16 0.65 15.41
N GLY A 201 -0.83 1.43 14.38
CA GLY A 201 -0.22 2.74 14.54
C GLY A 201 1.28 2.75 14.82
N VAL A 202 1.93 1.60 14.86
CA VAL A 202 3.33 1.47 15.24
C VAL A 202 4.17 0.87 14.12
N ALA A 203 5.27 1.53 13.79
CA ALA A 203 6.36 0.98 12.99
C ALA A 203 7.65 0.99 13.81
N LYS A 204 8.46 -0.06 13.71
CA LYS A 204 9.67 -0.18 14.52
C LYS A 204 10.81 -0.82 13.76
N ILE A 205 12.03 -0.38 14.11
CA ILE A 205 13.28 -0.92 13.61
C ILE A 205 14.27 -1.08 14.77
N ASN A 206 15.22 -1.99 14.64
CA ASN A 206 16.37 -2.11 15.54
C ASN A 206 17.61 -1.61 14.81
N VAL A 207 18.35 -0.70 15.43
CA VAL A 207 19.56 -0.09 14.88
C VAL A 207 20.72 -0.32 15.82
N TYR A 208 21.83 -0.76 15.25
CA TYR A 208 23.10 -0.89 15.94
C TYR A 208 23.94 0.36 15.73
N PHE A 209 24.48 0.95 16.80
CA PHE A 209 25.29 2.15 16.74
C PHE A 209 26.77 1.81 16.97
N ASP A 210 27.60 1.99 15.93
CA ASP A 210 29.03 1.64 15.97
C ASP A 210 29.88 2.71 16.66
N GLU A 211 29.46 3.96 16.63
CA GLU A 211 30.25 5.10 17.08
C GLU A 211 29.45 6.01 18.02
N VAL A 212 30.17 6.67 18.93
CA VAL A 212 29.61 7.76 19.77
C VAL A 212 29.41 9.01 18.90
N GLY A 213 28.40 9.79 19.19
CA GLY A 213 28.13 11.04 18.50
C GLY A 213 26.66 11.34 18.33
N ASP A 214 26.37 12.42 17.62
CA ASP A 214 25.00 12.84 17.33
C ASP A 214 24.51 12.23 16.03
N TYR A 215 23.37 11.58 16.11
CA TYR A 215 22.69 10.96 14.97
C TYR A 215 21.37 11.66 14.68
N VAL A 216 21.18 12.05 13.42
CA VAL A 216 19.90 12.55 12.94
C VAL A 216 19.01 11.39 12.57
N ILE A 217 17.90 11.23 13.29
CA ILE A 217 16.90 10.20 13.05
C ILE A 217 15.66 10.88 12.51
N SER A 218 15.17 10.43 11.35
CA SER A 218 13.90 10.85 10.80
C SER A 218 12.96 9.68 10.57
N ALA A 219 11.66 9.94 10.62
CA ALA A 219 10.61 9.02 10.24
C ALA A 219 9.66 9.72 9.27
N ASN A 220 9.51 9.13 8.11
CA ASN A 220 8.62 9.59 7.05
C ASN A 220 7.51 8.54 6.83
N TYR A 221 6.30 8.84 7.31
CA TYR A 221 5.12 8.04 7.02
C TYR A 221 4.62 8.38 5.63
N LYS A 222 4.56 7.37 4.75
CA LYS A 222 4.14 7.57 3.36
C LYS A 222 2.64 7.77 3.24
N ASN A 223 2.24 8.63 2.30
CA ASN A 223 0.86 8.69 1.83
C ASN A 223 0.44 7.33 1.27
N ASN A 224 -0.75 6.84 1.65
CA ASN A 224 -1.29 5.56 1.21
C ASN A 224 -2.73 5.64 0.72
N GLY A 225 -3.22 6.84 0.39
CA GLY A 225 -4.57 7.08 -0.12
C GLY A 225 -5.67 7.13 0.95
N LEU A 226 -5.47 6.54 2.13
CA LEU A 226 -6.35 6.72 3.30
C LEU A 226 -5.82 7.81 4.24
N TYR A 227 -4.52 7.92 4.32
CA TYR A 227 -3.81 8.86 5.18
C TYR A 227 -2.81 9.70 4.40
N ASN A 228 -2.79 10.99 4.67
CA ASN A 228 -1.72 11.88 4.22
C ASN A 228 -0.41 11.51 4.90
N GLY A 229 0.69 11.68 4.19
CA GLY A 229 2.02 11.47 4.73
C GLY A 229 2.33 12.49 5.84
N SER A 230 3.22 12.10 6.76
CA SER A 230 3.74 12.98 7.80
C SER A 230 5.21 12.68 8.08
N PHE A 231 5.91 13.66 8.63
CA PHE A 231 7.35 13.60 8.83
C PHE A 231 7.72 14.12 10.21
N VAL A 232 8.71 13.46 10.83
CA VAL A 232 9.35 13.93 12.06
C VAL A 232 10.85 13.65 11.99
N GLN A 233 11.62 14.52 12.61
CA GLN A 233 13.06 14.38 12.75
C GLN A 233 13.50 14.78 14.14
N LYS A 234 14.49 14.09 14.68
CA LYS A 234 15.17 14.49 15.92
C LYS A 234 16.63 14.06 15.92
N THR A 235 17.44 14.72 16.71
CA THR A 235 18.82 14.33 16.98
C THR A 235 18.88 13.57 18.29
N VAL A 236 19.62 12.48 18.33
CA VAL A 236 19.90 11.69 19.53
C VAL A 236 21.41 11.52 19.67
N SER A 237 21.91 11.62 20.90
CA SER A 237 23.34 11.44 21.19
C SER A 237 23.58 9.98 21.60
N VAL A 238 24.43 9.28 20.87
CA VAL A 238 24.96 7.96 21.23
C VAL A 238 26.12 8.14 22.18
N THR A 239 26.03 7.56 23.37
CA THR A 239 27.04 7.70 24.43
C THR A 239 27.70 6.37 24.73
N LYS A 240 28.86 6.42 25.44
CA LYS A 240 29.51 5.20 25.93
C LYS A 240 28.67 4.55 27.04
N THR A 241 28.80 3.23 27.15
CA THR A 241 28.24 2.49 28.28
C THR A 241 28.99 2.87 29.53
N ASP A 242 28.26 3.15 30.62
CA ASP A 242 28.88 3.45 31.91
C ASP A 242 29.48 2.17 32.49
N VAL A 243 30.74 2.22 32.88
CA VAL A 243 31.42 1.11 33.53
C VAL A 243 31.71 1.52 34.98
N ASN A 244 31.10 0.82 35.92
CA ASN A 244 31.46 0.94 37.31
C ASN A 244 32.68 0.03 37.56
N LEU A 245 33.80 0.67 37.87
CA LEU A 245 34.99 -0.04 38.29
C LEU A 245 35.06 0.03 39.82
N THR A 246 34.92 -1.10 40.48
CA THR A 246 35.18 -1.22 41.93
C THR A 246 36.49 -1.98 42.09
N ALA A 247 37.47 -1.38 42.80
CA ALA A 247 38.66 -2.07 43.21
C ALA A 247 38.53 -2.32 44.73
N ASP A 248 38.53 -3.57 45.12
CA ASP A 248 38.70 -3.97 46.49
C ASP A 248 40.23 -4.11 46.73
N ILE A 249 40.82 -3.07 47.31
CA ILE A 249 42.20 -3.08 47.74
C ILE A 249 42.16 -3.41 49.24
N GLY A 250 42.38 -4.70 49.58
CA GLY A 250 42.50 -5.13 50.96
C GLY A 250 43.52 -4.30 51.75
N ASP A 251 43.60 -4.46 53.05
CA ASP A 251 44.46 -3.70 53.93
C ASP A 251 45.90 -3.60 53.40
N ILE A 252 46.34 -2.38 53.07
CA ILE A 252 47.70 -2.09 52.62
C ILE A 252 48.56 -1.90 53.86
N VAL A 253 49.50 -2.80 54.11
CA VAL A 253 50.51 -2.69 55.13
C VAL A 253 51.63 -1.76 54.64
N ALA A 254 52.06 -0.82 55.44
CA ALA A 254 52.85 0.35 55.03
C ALA A 254 54.24 0.02 54.39
N ASP A 255 54.71 -1.22 54.48
CA ASP A 255 56.01 -1.64 53.94
C ASP A 255 55.97 -2.51 52.68
N ASP A 256 54.79 -2.77 52.12
CA ASP A 256 54.64 -3.59 50.89
C ASP A 256 54.24 -2.74 49.65
N VAL A 257 54.95 -2.89 48.56
CA VAL A 257 54.58 -2.29 47.25
C VAL A 257 53.65 -3.24 46.54
N HIS A 258 52.37 -2.92 46.48
CA HIS A 258 51.36 -3.68 45.76
C HIS A 258 51.09 -3.09 44.38
N PHE A 259 51.19 -3.91 43.33
CA PHE A 259 50.75 -3.54 41.99
C PHE A 259 49.30 -4.02 41.74
N VAL A 260 48.41 -3.10 41.55
CA VAL A 260 47.03 -3.41 41.15
C VAL A 260 46.94 -3.45 39.61
N SER A 261 46.68 -4.59 39.05
CA SER A 261 46.44 -4.74 37.62
C SER A 261 44.93 -4.73 37.34
N VAL A 262 44.45 -3.70 36.65
CA VAL A 262 43.06 -3.59 36.21
C VAL A 262 42.98 -4.09 34.78
N ARG A 263 42.20 -5.15 34.53
CA ARG A 263 41.92 -5.61 33.18
C ARG A 263 40.48 -5.25 32.80
N HIS A 264 40.34 -4.49 31.73
CA HIS A 264 39.06 -4.31 31.06
C HIS A 264 38.77 -5.56 30.22
N LYS A 265 37.58 -6.16 30.42
CA LYS A 265 37.09 -7.18 29.52
C LYS A 265 36.23 -6.46 28.49
N ALA A 266 36.70 -6.49 27.24
CA ALA A 266 35.96 -5.95 26.09
C ALA A 266 34.68 -6.78 25.82
#